data_9c27ecd3242bf989bbab7a995d0b4f72
#
_entry.id   9c27ecd3242bf989bbab7a995d0b4f72
#
_cell.length_a   1.000
_cell.length_b   1.000
_cell.length_c   1.000
_cell.angle_alpha   90.00
_cell.angle_beta   90.00
_cell.angle_gamma   90.00
#
_symmetry.space_group_name_H-M   'P 1'
#
loop_
_entity.id
_entity.type
_entity.pdbx_description
1 polymer ?
#
loop_
_entity_poly.entity_id
_entity_poly.type
_entity_poly.pdbx_seq_one_letter_code
_entity_poly.pdbx_strand_id
1 'polypeptide(L)'
;FRDTYRKHVNLPFHCYVTPSTAKDEVLRLLSESGCTKISMGVQSGSEAIRSKLLHRKHTDEDIIVAAQTIKKYGMKLSAEYIFGFPEETPEDMWKSLDLNDKLDASYTPSFIFYPYPKTELAEYCLEKGYLTAENYKQVKQGYGSYHTTGWLSLPYMDEVQKFAKVLPVYTVAPKFLRPLIRKILKLKYGFIHKLLAVIAIPMIDPQEFMIRVKEMPRMFFATRRALKDDNWKKTPRKDNARNIRPVHSYQNENGEKQQQPLTGASKLHTNEEWKEKIDRKSPIKQSTMESA
;
A
#
# COMPACT_ATOMS: atom_id res chain seq x y z
N PHE A 1 24.85 10.64 -4.10
CA PHE A 1 24.37 9.74 -3.04
C PHE A 1 25.29 8.53 -2.88
N ARG A 2 25.48 7.70 -3.94
CA ARG A 2 26.22 6.44 -3.92
C ARG A 2 27.58 6.54 -3.22
N ASP A 3 28.45 7.42 -3.70
CA ASP A 3 29.84 7.52 -3.24
C ASP A 3 29.92 7.98 -1.77
N THR A 4 29.08 8.96 -1.41
CA THR A 4 28.97 9.45 -0.03
C THR A 4 28.42 8.37 0.91
N TYR A 5 27.36 7.65 0.48
CA TYR A 5 26.78 6.59 1.27
C TYR A 5 27.77 5.43 1.52
N ARG A 6 28.44 4.98 0.47
CA ARG A 6 29.47 3.93 0.58
C ARG A 6 30.65 4.32 1.44
N LYS A 7 31.06 5.58 1.36
CA LYS A 7 32.19 6.07 2.15
C LYS A 7 31.86 6.21 3.64
N HIS A 8 30.66 6.64 4.00
CA HIS A 8 30.34 7.04 5.36
C HIS A 8 29.39 6.09 6.11
N VAL A 9 28.57 5.30 5.40
CA VAL A 9 27.56 4.41 5.99
C VAL A 9 27.87 2.94 5.66
N ASN A 10 27.95 2.62 4.39
CA ASN A 10 28.27 1.28 3.83
C ASN A 10 27.49 0.11 4.42
N LEU A 11 26.22 0.31 4.78
CA LEU A 11 25.31 -0.73 5.26
C LEU A 11 24.37 -1.17 4.15
N PRO A 12 23.96 -2.46 4.11
CA PRO A 12 22.89 -2.87 3.21
C PRO A 12 21.58 -2.18 3.60
N PHE A 13 20.81 -1.79 2.59
CA PHE A 13 19.52 -1.14 2.81
C PHE A 13 18.46 -1.62 1.82
N HIS A 14 17.22 -1.27 2.08
CA HIS A 14 16.16 -1.38 1.11
C HIS A 14 15.41 -0.04 0.96
N CYS A 15 14.75 0.15 -0.17
CA CYS A 15 14.01 1.36 -0.47
C CYS A 15 12.73 1.07 -1.24
N TYR A 16 11.90 2.11 -1.34
CA TYR A 16 10.64 2.09 -2.07
C TYR A 16 10.80 2.78 -3.40
N VAL A 17 10.21 2.20 -4.44
CA VAL A 17 10.10 2.82 -5.77
C VAL A 17 8.66 2.71 -6.29
N THR A 18 8.33 3.56 -7.24
CA THR A 18 7.17 3.37 -8.12
C THR A 18 7.67 2.81 -9.46
N PRO A 19 6.83 2.13 -10.25
CA PRO A 19 7.25 1.67 -11.59
C PRO A 19 7.85 2.79 -12.44
N SER A 20 7.30 4.00 -12.38
CA SER A 20 7.79 5.16 -13.12
C SER A 20 9.18 5.67 -12.68
N THR A 21 9.58 5.41 -11.44
CA THR A 21 10.90 5.79 -10.91
C THR A 21 11.93 4.67 -10.97
N ALA A 22 11.51 3.44 -11.29
CA ALA A 22 12.35 2.25 -11.40
C ALA A 22 13.11 2.21 -12.74
N LYS A 23 13.83 3.29 -13.07
CA LYS A 23 14.65 3.41 -14.29
C LYS A 23 15.94 2.64 -14.14
N ASP A 24 16.47 2.11 -15.25
CA ASP A 24 17.68 1.28 -15.28
C ASP A 24 18.86 1.93 -14.57
N GLU A 25 19.15 3.22 -14.86
CA GLU A 25 20.24 3.95 -14.22
C GLU A 25 20.03 4.11 -12.70
N VAL A 26 18.79 4.42 -12.27
CA VAL A 26 18.47 4.57 -10.84
C VAL A 26 18.67 3.25 -10.11
N LEU A 27 18.16 2.15 -10.67
CA LEU A 27 18.27 0.83 -10.06
C LEU A 27 19.73 0.33 -10.03
N ARG A 28 20.49 0.60 -11.06
CA ARG A 28 21.95 0.33 -11.08
C ARG A 28 22.65 1.06 -9.93
N LEU A 29 22.44 2.38 -9.82
CA LEU A 29 23.05 3.18 -8.75
C LEU A 29 22.61 2.76 -7.35
N LEU A 30 21.36 2.36 -7.16
CA LEU A 30 20.88 1.82 -5.89
C LEU A 30 21.57 0.52 -5.53
N SER A 31 21.68 -0.43 -6.48
CA SER A 31 22.41 -1.68 -6.27
C SER A 31 23.87 -1.44 -5.94
N GLU A 32 24.55 -0.58 -6.71
CA GLU A 32 25.94 -0.16 -6.44
C GLU A 32 26.10 0.54 -5.09
N SER A 33 25.06 1.16 -4.55
CA SER A 33 25.06 1.79 -3.21
C SER A 33 24.90 0.78 -2.07
N GLY A 34 24.55 -0.49 -2.35
CA GLY A 34 24.31 -1.51 -1.34
C GLY A 34 22.82 -1.78 -1.07
N CYS A 35 21.92 -1.32 -1.96
CA CYS A 35 20.51 -1.71 -1.89
C CYS A 35 20.35 -3.20 -2.22
N THR A 36 19.70 -3.94 -1.32
CA THR A 36 19.52 -5.40 -1.47
C THR A 36 18.08 -5.79 -1.78
N LYS A 37 17.13 -4.89 -1.52
CA LYS A 37 15.69 -5.12 -1.71
C LYS A 37 14.99 -3.85 -2.16
N ILE A 38 14.09 -3.98 -3.10
CA ILE A 38 13.19 -2.92 -3.55
C ILE A 38 11.75 -3.29 -3.21
N SER A 39 11.05 -2.39 -2.54
CA SER A 39 9.59 -2.44 -2.42
C SER A 39 8.97 -1.59 -3.52
N MET A 40 8.17 -2.20 -4.39
CA MET A 40 7.51 -1.53 -5.50
C MET A 40 5.99 -1.54 -5.30
N GLY A 41 5.41 -0.35 -5.18
CA GLY A 41 3.97 -0.17 -5.05
C GLY A 41 3.25 -0.39 -6.38
N VAL A 42 2.81 -1.61 -6.64
CA VAL A 42 1.95 -1.99 -7.79
C VAL A 42 0.52 -1.52 -7.56
N GLN A 43 0.03 -1.72 -6.36
CA GLN A 43 -1.28 -1.37 -5.81
C GLN A 43 -2.42 -2.25 -6.35
N SER A 44 -2.61 -2.39 -7.65
CA SER A 44 -3.62 -3.23 -8.28
C SER A 44 -3.10 -3.79 -9.60
N GLY A 45 -3.52 -5.00 -9.96
CA GLY A 45 -3.28 -5.58 -11.29
C GLY A 45 -4.22 -5.05 -12.36
N SER A 46 -5.24 -4.29 -11.98
CA SER A 46 -6.15 -3.66 -12.94
C SER A 46 -5.63 -2.31 -13.39
N GLU A 47 -5.31 -2.17 -14.68
CA GLU A 47 -4.95 -0.87 -15.26
C GLU A 47 -6.04 0.17 -15.10
N ALA A 48 -7.31 -0.25 -15.15
CA ALA A 48 -8.44 0.64 -14.95
C ALA A 48 -8.45 1.23 -13.52
N ILE A 49 -8.23 0.40 -12.50
CA ILE A 49 -8.12 0.87 -11.11
C ILE A 49 -6.90 1.78 -10.97
N ARG A 50 -5.74 1.39 -11.51
CA ARG A 50 -4.53 2.22 -11.43
C ARG A 50 -4.72 3.57 -12.11
N SER A 51 -5.23 3.60 -13.33
CA SER A 51 -5.31 4.83 -14.12
C SER A 51 -6.46 5.75 -13.69
N LYS A 52 -7.67 5.20 -13.50
CA LYS A 52 -8.88 6.01 -13.25
C LYS A 52 -9.02 6.40 -11.78
N LEU A 53 -8.73 5.47 -10.87
CA LEU A 53 -8.98 5.66 -9.45
C LEU A 53 -7.74 6.14 -8.69
N LEU A 54 -6.56 5.60 -9.02
CA LEU A 54 -5.32 5.93 -8.33
C LEU A 54 -4.46 6.96 -9.09
N HIS A 55 -4.92 7.42 -10.25
CA HIS A 55 -4.21 8.38 -11.11
C HIS A 55 -2.77 7.96 -11.46
N ARG A 56 -2.52 6.63 -11.55
CA ARG A 56 -1.24 6.02 -11.91
C ARG A 56 -1.26 5.60 -13.37
N LYS A 57 -0.40 6.20 -14.18
CA LYS A 57 -0.41 6.03 -15.65
C LYS A 57 0.48 4.89 -16.17
N HIS A 58 1.16 4.14 -15.30
CA HIS A 58 2.00 3.03 -15.74
C HIS A 58 1.16 1.81 -16.12
N THR A 59 1.56 1.18 -17.22
CA THR A 59 0.96 -0.04 -17.77
C THR A 59 1.47 -1.29 -17.05
N ASP A 60 0.89 -2.45 -17.34
CA ASP A 60 1.41 -3.75 -16.88
C ASP A 60 2.86 -3.95 -17.37
N GLU A 61 3.15 -3.57 -18.62
CA GLU A 61 4.49 -3.70 -19.19
C GLU A 61 5.51 -2.86 -18.44
N ASP A 62 5.19 -1.60 -18.10
CA ASP A 62 6.08 -0.75 -17.29
C ASP A 62 6.42 -1.41 -15.94
N ILE A 63 5.44 -2.05 -15.30
CA ILE A 63 5.62 -2.75 -14.04
C ILE A 63 6.49 -4.00 -14.22
N ILE A 64 6.28 -4.77 -15.30
CA ILE A 64 7.04 -5.97 -15.61
C ILE A 64 8.50 -5.60 -15.92
N VAL A 65 8.73 -4.60 -16.75
CA VAL A 65 10.08 -4.11 -17.08
C VAL A 65 10.80 -3.62 -15.83
N ALA A 66 10.12 -2.86 -14.97
CA ALA A 66 10.68 -2.44 -13.69
C ALA A 66 11.09 -3.63 -12.81
N ALA A 67 10.24 -4.66 -12.70
CA ALA A 67 10.52 -5.87 -11.94
C ALA A 67 11.72 -6.64 -12.49
N GLN A 68 11.80 -6.79 -13.81
CA GLN A 68 12.94 -7.43 -14.48
C GLN A 68 14.24 -6.67 -14.25
N THR A 69 14.19 -5.34 -14.31
CA THR A 69 15.37 -4.48 -14.10
C THR A 69 15.84 -4.54 -12.64
N ILE A 70 14.94 -4.58 -11.66
CA ILE A 70 15.30 -4.78 -10.25
C ILE A 70 16.07 -6.10 -10.08
N LYS A 71 15.57 -7.18 -10.68
CA LYS A 71 16.22 -8.51 -10.62
C LYS A 71 17.53 -8.57 -11.39
N LYS A 72 17.63 -7.88 -12.55
CA LYS A 72 18.87 -7.73 -13.32
C LYS A 72 20.03 -7.24 -12.47
N TYR A 73 19.77 -6.32 -11.55
CA TYR A 73 20.77 -5.78 -10.61
C TYR A 73 20.89 -6.57 -9.29
N GLY A 74 20.38 -7.80 -9.23
CA GLY A 74 20.55 -8.70 -8.09
C GLY A 74 19.72 -8.32 -6.85
N MET A 75 18.84 -7.34 -6.95
CA MET A 75 18.00 -6.93 -5.83
C MET A 75 16.74 -7.80 -5.73
N LYS A 76 16.29 -8.07 -4.50
CA LYS A 76 15.01 -8.75 -4.26
C LYS A 76 13.85 -7.78 -4.50
N LEU A 77 12.81 -8.25 -5.20
CA LEU A 77 11.57 -7.50 -5.42
C LEU A 77 10.53 -7.86 -4.36
N SER A 78 9.98 -6.84 -3.70
CA SER A 78 8.75 -6.90 -2.93
C SER A 78 7.67 -6.13 -3.69
N ALA A 79 6.66 -6.81 -4.24
CA ALA A 79 5.55 -6.16 -4.97
C ALA A 79 4.36 -5.94 -4.03
N GLU A 80 3.93 -4.70 -3.86
CA GLU A 80 2.90 -4.34 -2.89
C GLU A 80 1.54 -4.12 -3.55
N TYR A 81 0.50 -4.74 -2.99
CA TYR A 81 -0.89 -4.64 -3.48
C TYR A 81 -1.83 -4.16 -2.38
N ILE A 82 -2.88 -3.48 -2.83
CA ILE A 82 -4.00 -3.07 -1.99
C ILE A 82 -5.26 -3.65 -2.63
N PHE A 83 -6.13 -4.23 -1.84
CA PHE A 83 -7.43 -4.76 -2.23
C PHE A 83 -8.56 -4.00 -1.55
N GLY A 84 -9.74 -4.02 -2.16
CA GLY A 84 -10.92 -3.38 -1.62
C GLY A 84 -10.98 -1.89 -1.93
N PHE A 85 -10.49 -1.49 -3.09
CA PHE A 85 -10.78 -0.16 -3.62
C PHE A 85 -12.28 -0.02 -3.95
N PRO A 86 -12.85 1.19 -3.88
CA PRO A 86 -14.17 1.42 -4.47
C PRO A 86 -14.14 1.00 -5.95
N GLU A 87 -15.24 0.42 -6.43
CA GLU A 87 -15.40 -0.10 -7.82
C GLU A 87 -14.49 -1.29 -8.20
N GLU A 88 -13.61 -1.75 -7.31
CA GLU A 88 -12.81 -2.95 -7.57
C GLU A 88 -13.71 -4.19 -7.59
N THR A 89 -13.58 -5.00 -8.62
CA THR A 89 -14.32 -6.26 -8.79
C THR A 89 -13.46 -7.47 -8.44
N PRO A 90 -14.07 -8.66 -8.20
CA PRO A 90 -13.30 -9.90 -8.05
C PRO A 90 -12.38 -10.18 -9.25
N GLU A 91 -12.80 -9.84 -10.46
CA GLU A 91 -12.00 -9.98 -11.69
C GLU A 91 -10.74 -9.11 -11.64
N ASP A 92 -10.82 -7.90 -11.08
CA ASP A 92 -9.65 -7.03 -10.91
C ASP A 92 -8.67 -7.60 -9.87
N MET A 93 -9.18 -8.24 -8.82
CA MET A 93 -8.34 -8.93 -7.84
C MET A 93 -7.60 -10.13 -8.47
N TRP A 94 -8.25 -10.87 -9.39
CA TRP A 94 -7.59 -11.93 -10.16
C TRP A 94 -6.50 -11.38 -11.08
N LYS A 95 -6.69 -10.22 -11.72
CA LYS A 95 -5.64 -9.56 -12.50
C LYS A 95 -4.42 -9.23 -11.63
N SER A 96 -4.63 -8.88 -10.36
CA SER A 96 -3.52 -8.63 -9.42
C SER A 96 -2.70 -9.90 -9.18
N LEU A 97 -3.35 -11.07 -9.05
CA LEU A 97 -2.67 -12.35 -8.92
C LEU A 97 -1.91 -12.73 -10.21
N ASP A 98 -2.54 -12.51 -11.38
CA ASP A 98 -1.94 -12.81 -12.68
C ASP A 98 -0.73 -11.92 -12.98
N LEU A 99 -0.81 -10.63 -12.64
CA LEU A 99 0.31 -9.73 -12.76
C LEU A 99 1.44 -10.15 -11.81
N ASN A 100 1.13 -10.50 -10.55
CA ASN A 100 2.12 -10.95 -9.60
C ASN A 100 2.90 -12.20 -10.05
N ASP A 101 2.25 -13.12 -10.77
CA ASP A 101 2.95 -14.28 -11.38
C ASP A 101 3.99 -13.85 -12.41
N LYS A 102 3.68 -12.81 -13.22
CA LYS A 102 4.61 -12.26 -14.22
C LYS A 102 5.79 -11.54 -13.57
N LEU A 103 5.57 -10.90 -12.42
CA LEU A 103 6.62 -10.18 -11.70
C LEU A 103 7.63 -11.12 -11.04
N ASP A 104 7.24 -12.35 -10.70
CA ASP A 104 8.07 -13.31 -9.98
C ASP A 104 8.73 -12.65 -8.76
N ALA A 105 7.92 -11.98 -7.94
CA ALA A 105 8.36 -11.27 -6.75
C ALA A 105 8.86 -12.23 -5.68
N SER A 106 9.85 -11.81 -4.88
CA SER A 106 10.34 -12.59 -3.74
C SER A 106 9.35 -12.59 -2.57
N TYR A 107 8.56 -11.53 -2.46
CA TYR A 107 7.52 -11.35 -1.45
C TYR A 107 6.46 -10.36 -1.95
N THR A 108 5.24 -10.52 -1.50
CA THR A 108 4.13 -9.67 -1.91
C THR A 108 3.27 -9.31 -0.69
N PRO A 109 3.59 -8.22 0.02
CA PRO A 109 2.69 -7.72 1.04
C PRO A 109 1.40 -7.22 0.40
N SER A 110 0.29 -7.51 1.05
CA SER A 110 -1.02 -7.08 0.60
C SER A 110 -1.81 -6.44 1.74
N PHE A 111 -2.51 -5.40 1.40
CA PHE A 111 -3.22 -4.54 2.32
C PHE A 111 -4.69 -4.43 1.91
N ILE A 112 -5.53 -4.02 2.86
CA ILE A 112 -6.92 -3.65 2.57
C ILE A 112 -6.98 -2.12 2.50
N PHE A 113 -7.69 -1.59 1.51
CA PHE A 113 -7.82 -0.16 1.33
C PHE A 113 -8.34 0.51 2.60
N TYR A 114 -7.62 1.52 3.04
CA TYR A 114 -7.97 2.35 4.18
C TYR A 114 -8.21 3.79 3.72
N PRO A 115 -9.42 4.35 3.94
CA PRO A 115 -9.78 5.68 3.43
C PRO A 115 -9.17 6.78 4.32
N TYR A 116 -7.91 7.12 4.07
CA TYR A 116 -7.24 8.17 4.83
C TYR A 116 -7.99 9.49 4.74
N PRO A 117 -8.23 10.18 5.89
CA PRO A 117 -8.96 11.43 5.91
C PRO A 117 -8.32 12.50 5.02
N LYS A 118 -9.16 13.33 4.39
CA LYS A 118 -8.74 14.42 3.50
C LYS A 118 -8.03 13.96 2.21
N THR A 119 -8.18 12.70 1.82
CA THR A 119 -7.78 12.24 0.50
C THR A 119 -8.96 12.28 -0.45
N GLU A 120 -8.71 12.60 -1.72
CA GLU A 120 -9.72 12.60 -2.78
C GLU A 120 -10.50 11.27 -2.83
N LEU A 121 -9.80 10.16 -2.67
CA LEU A 121 -10.42 8.83 -2.69
C LEU A 121 -11.32 8.56 -1.47
N ALA A 122 -11.03 9.10 -0.29
CA ALA A 122 -11.92 9.00 0.87
C ALA A 122 -13.18 9.85 0.68
N GLU A 123 -13.06 11.03 0.11
CA GLU A 123 -14.18 11.91 -0.24
C GLU A 123 -15.07 11.26 -1.30
N TYR A 124 -14.46 10.67 -2.33
CA TYR A 124 -15.16 9.88 -3.34
C TYR A 124 -15.96 8.71 -2.72
N CYS A 125 -15.35 7.98 -1.76
CA CYS A 125 -16.03 6.89 -1.06
C CYS A 125 -17.25 7.38 -0.25
N LEU A 126 -17.17 8.56 0.34
CA LEU A 126 -18.30 9.19 1.04
C LEU A 126 -19.42 9.59 0.06
N GLU A 127 -19.07 10.26 -1.03
CA GLU A 127 -20.01 10.73 -2.05
C GLU A 127 -20.78 9.57 -2.68
N LYS A 128 -20.07 8.47 -2.99
CA LYS A 128 -20.65 7.27 -3.61
C LYS A 128 -21.31 6.29 -2.62
N GLY A 129 -21.28 6.58 -1.32
CA GLY A 129 -21.90 5.75 -0.29
C GLY A 129 -21.14 4.47 0.06
N TYR A 130 -19.90 4.32 -0.42
CA TYR A 130 -19.02 3.22 0.01
C TYR A 130 -18.56 3.37 1.45
N LEU A 131 -18.49 4.58 1.96
CA LEU A 131 -18.07 4.92 3.31
C LEU A 131 -19.18 5.71 4.01
N THR A 132 -19.67 5.24 5.16
CA THR A 132 -20.66 5.96 5.94
C THR A 132 -20.04 7.14 6.69
N ALA A 133 -20.83 8.19 6.97
CA ALA A 133 -20.36 9.33 7.76
C ALA A 133 -19.86 8.92 9.16
N GLU A 134 -20.51 7.91 9.77
CA GLU A 134 -20.09 7.39 11.08
C GLU A 134 -18.73 6.66 11.00
N ASN A 135 -18.54 5.79 10.00
CA ASN A 135 -17.26 5.13 9.77
C ASN A 135 -16.16 6.16 9.48
N TYR A 136 -16.46 7.18 8.68
CA TYR A 136 -15.48 8.25 8.40
C TYR A 136 -15.11 9.06 9.65
N LYS A 137 -16.05 9.29 10.54
CA LYS A 137 -15.78 9.92 11.85
C LYS A 137 -14.80 9.07 12.67
N GLN A 138 -14.99 7.75 12.71
CA GLN A 138 -14.09 6.83 13.40
C GLN A 138 -12.70 6.81 12.75
N VAL A 139 -12.63 6.77 11.41
CA VAL A 139 -11.37 6.87 10.66
C VAL A 139 -10.63 8.18 10.98
N LYS A 140 -11.33 9.32 11.06
CA LYS A 140 -10.73 10.62 11.46
C LYS A 140 -10.19 10.60 12.90
N GLN A 141 -10.73 9.78 13.76
CA GLN A 141 -10.25 9.58 15.13
C GLN A 141 -9.07 8.57 15.23
N GLY A 142 -8.61 8.02 14.10
CA GLY A 142 -7.50 7.08 14.02
C GLY A 142 -7.88 5.62 14.32
N TYR A 143 -9.15 5.27 14.26
CA TYR A 143 -9.57 3.89 14.41
C TYR A 143 -9.31 3.07 13.16
N GLY A 144 -8.90 1.81 13.36
CA GLY A 144 -8.60 0.85 12.29
C GLY A 144 -7.24 1.02 11.66
N SER A 145 -6.96 0.17 10.70
CA SER A 145 -5.71 0.20 9.91
C SER A 145 -5.91 -0.56 8.60
N TYR A 146 -4.95 -0.42 7.69
CA TYR A 146 -4.88 -1.17 6.43
C TYR A 146 -4.61 -2.69 6.62
N HIS A 147 -4.38 -3.15 7.84
CA HIS A 147 -4.25 -4.56 8.20
C HIS A 147 -5.56 -5.18 8.70
N THR A 148 -6.55 -4.37 9.03
CA THR A 148 -7.84 -4.83 9.55
C THR A 148 -8.89 -4.88 8.44
N THR A 149 -10.10 -5.28 8.79
CA THR A 149 -11.24 -5.24 7.87
C THR A 149 -11.46 -3.82 7.35
N GLY A 150 -11.68 -3.71 6.04
CA GLY A 150 -11.93 -2.41 5.40
C GLY A 150 -13.13 -1.67 6.01
N TRP A 151 -13.05 -0.35 6.00
CA TRP A 151 -14.12 0.54 6.46
C TRP A 151 -15.20 0.76 5.40
N LEU A 152 -14.97 0.27 4.19
CA LEU A 152 -15.91 0.40 3.08
C LEU A 152 -16.97 -0.70 3.14
N SER A 153 -18.18 -0.34 2.77
CA SER A 153 -19.27 -1.27 2.51
C SER A 153 -19.17 -1.75 1.06
N LEU A 154 -18.42 -2.81 0.83
CA LEU A 154 -18.23 -3.40 -0.49
C LEU A 154 -18.99 -4.72 -0.61
N PRO A 155 -19.65 -4.99 -1.75
CA PRO A 155 -20.38 -6.25 -1.96
C PRO A 155 -19.45 -7.47 -1.97
N TYR A 156 -18.16 -7.28 -2.25
CA TYR A 156 -17.14 -8.33 -2.37
C TYR A 156 -16.15 -8.38 -1.21
N MET A 157 -16.54 -7.96 0.00
CA MET A 157 -15.61 -7.87 1.14
C MET A 157 -14.98 -9.24 1.49
N ASP A 158 -15.70 -10.35 1.32
CA ASP A 158 -15.15 -11.69 1.50
C ASP A 158 -14.02 -11.98 0.49
N GLU A 159 -14.18 -11.54 -0.76
CA GLU A 159 -13.15 -11.67 -1.80
C GLU A 159 -11.93 -10.82 -1.44
N VAL A 160 -12.15 -9.55 -1.06
CA VAL A 160 -11.09 -8.65 -0.58
C VAL A 160 -10.25 -9.33 0.52
N GLN A 161 -10.90 -9.91 1.52
CA GLN A 161 -10.20 -10.59 2.60
C GLN A 161 -9.46 -11.84 2.15
N LYS A 162 -10.02 -12.61 1.21
CA LYS A 162 -9.34 -13.77 0.63
C LYS A 162 -8.04 -13.37 -0.04
N PHE A 163 -8.13 -12.44 -1.00
CA PHE A 163 -6.97 -12.01 -1.77
C PHE A 163 -5.92 -11.36 -0.87
N ALA A 164 -6.31 -10.47 0.04
CA ALA A 164 -5.38 -9.81 0.95
C ALA A 164 -4.63 -10.79 1.87
N LYS A 165 -5.25 -11.91 2.27
CA LYS A 165 -4.60 -12.91 3.13
C LYS A 165 -3.82 -13.96 2.36
N VAL A 166 -4.27 -14.32 1.16
CA VAL A 166 -3.71 -15.46 0.42
C VAL A 166 -2.61 -15.03 -0.54
N LEU A 167 -2.61 -13.80 -1.07
CA LEU A 167 -1.57 -13.35 -2.01
C LEU A 167 -0.14 -13.44 -1.45
N PRO A 168 0.16 -13.04 -0.21
CA PRO A 168 1.49 -13.24 0.38
C PRO A 168 1.90 -14.71 0.41
N VAL A 169 0.98 -15.59 0.79
CA VAL A 169 1.17 -17.05 0.81
C VAL A 169 1.45 -17.59 -0.59
N TYR A 170 0.63 -17.18 -1.53
CA TYR A 170 0.73 -17.58 -2.94
C TYR A 170 2.10 -17.24 -3.53
N THR A 171 2.63 -16.06 -3.19
CA THR A 171 3.92 -15.61 -3.70
C THR A 171 5.09 -16.45 -3.19
N VAL A 172 5.12 -16.76 -1.88
CA VAL A 172 6.21 -17.52 -1.27
C VAL A 172 6.06 -19.03 -1.45
N ALA A 173 4.87 -19.50 -1.80
CA ALA A 173 4.62 -20.92 -2.04
C ALA A 173 5.43 -21.45 -3.24
N PRO A 174 5.92 -22.69 -3.19
CA PRO A 174 6.50 -23.36 -4.34
C PRO A 174 5.59 -23.29 -5.57
N LYS A 175 6.15 -23.03 -6.74
CA LYS A 175 5.37 -22.78 -7.98
C LYS A 175 4.39 -23.93 -8.29
N PHE A 176 4.73 -25.17 -7.98
CA PHE A 176 3.86 -26.34 -8.20
C PHE A 176 2.60 -26.36 -7.31
N LEU A 177 2.60 -25.63 -6.19
CA LEU A 177 1.43 -25.50 -5.31
C LEU A 177 0.48 -24.36 -5.71
N ARG A 178 0.94 -23.42 -6.54
CA ARG A 178 0.13 -22.25 -6.97
C ARG A 178 -1.21 -22.63 -7.61
N PRO A 179 -1.31 -23.67 -8.49
CA PRO A 179 -2.58 -24.10 -9.04
C PRO A 179 -3.58 -24.56 -7.98
N LEU A 180 -3.11 -25.22 -6.92
CA LEU A 180 -3.94 -25.63 -5.79
C LEU A 180 -4.43 -24.42 -4.99
N ILE A 181 -3.55 -23.46 -4.70
CA ILE A 181 -3.94 -22.22 -4.00
C ILE A 181 -4.95 -21.42 -4.83
N ARG A 182 -4.81 -21.36 -6.16
CA ARG A 182 -5.81 -20.74 -7.05
C ARG A 182 -7.18 -21.45 -6.96
N LYS A 183 -7.22 -22.78 -6.84
CA LYS A 183 -8.48 -23.52 -6.59
C LYS A 183 -9.08 -23.15 -5.23
N ILE A 184 -8.27 -23.04 -4.18
CA ILE A 184 -8.72 -22.64 -2.86
C ILE A 184 -9.29 -21.21 -2.87
N LEU A 185 -8.68 -20.28 -3.60
CA LEU A 185 -9.20 -18.92 -3.75
C LEU A 185 -10.61 -18.86 -4.38
N LYS A 186 -11.00 -19.86 -5.17
CA LYS A 186 -12.37 -19.96 -5.73
C LYS A 186 -13.42 -20.42 -4.73
N LEU A 187 -13.00 -20.97 -3.59
CA LEU A 187 -13.93 -21.40 -2.54
C LEU A 187 -14.48 -20.19 -1.78
N LYS A 188 -15.66 -20.37 -1.15
CA LYS A 188 -16.20 -19.35 -0.23
C LYS A 188 -15.20 -19.06 0.89
N TYR A 189 -15.06 -17.78 1.24
CA TYR A 189 -14.17 -17.37 2.33
C TYR A 189 -14.48 -18.12 3.63
N GLY A 190 -13.45 -18.68 4.27
CA GLY A 190 -13.64 -19.49 5.47
C GLY A 190 -12.32 -19.86 6.15
N PHE A 191 -12.38 -20.88 6.99
CA PHE A 191 -11.27 -21.32 7.84
C PHE A 191 -10.01 -21.67 7.05
N ILE A 192 -10.13 -22.31 5.88
CA ILE A 192 -8.98 -22.72 5.06
C ILE A 192 -8.10 -21.52 4.63
N HIS A 193 -8.71 -20.40 4.29
CA HIS A 193 -7.97 -19.19 3.90
C HIS A 193 -7.20 -18.57 5.09
N LYS A 194 -7.81 -18.61 6.28
CA LYS A 194 -7.18 -18.16 7.53
C LYS A 194 -6.04 -19.08 7.92
N LEU A 195 -6.21 -20.39 7.78
CA LEU A 195 -5.19 -21.40 8.07
C LEU A 195 -3.99 -21.24 7.14
N LEU A 196 -4.21 -21.07 5.83
CA LEU A 196 -3.13 -20.82 4.87
C LEU A 196 -2.32 -19.57 5.25
N ALA A 197 -2.98 -18.48 5.62
CA ALA A 197 -2.30 -17.26 6.04
C ALA A 197 -1.41 -17.49 7.27
N VAL A 198 -1.86 -18.27 8.25
CA VAL A 198 -1.09 -18.59 9.46
C VAL A 198 0.11 -19.48 9.15
N ILE A 199 -0.06 -20.52 8.32
CA ILE A 199 1.01 -21.46 7.95
C ILE A 199 2.14 -20.75 7.19
N ALA A 200 1.84 -19.70 6.44
CA ALA A 200 2.83 -18.99 5.65
C ALA A 200 3.65 -17.96 6.44
N ILE A 201 3.22 -17.54 7.63
CA ILE A 201 3.96 -16.55 8.43
C ILE A 201 5.44 -16.90 8.59
N PRO A 202 5.83 -18.15 8.93
CA PRO A 202 7.24 -18.54 9.04
C PRO A 202 8.01 -18.44 7.72
N MET A 203 7.32 -18.63 6.58
CA MET A 203 7.94 -18.61 5.25
C MET A 203 8.16 -17.18 4.75
N ILE A 204 7.32 -16.24 5.22
CA ILE A 204 7.35 -14.84 4.81
C ILE A 204 8.50 -14.11 5.50
N ASP A 205 8.58 -14.22 6.81
CA ASP A 205 9.64 -13.63 7.62
C ASP A 205 9.97 -14.55 8.82
N PRO A 206 10.99 -15.40 8.68
CA PRO A 206 11.39 -16.31 9.76
C PRO A 206 11.85 -15.58 11.03
N GLN A 207 12.44 -14.37 10.89
CA GLN A 207 12.91 -13.60 12.04
C GLN A 207 11.72 -12.97 12.79
N GLU A 208 10.80 -12.34 12.05
CA GLU A 208 9.59 -11.80 12.64
C GLU A 208 8.72 -12.92 13.26
N PHE A 209 8.64 -14.08 12.61
CA PHE A 209 7.97 -15.25 13.17
C PHE A 209 8.57 -15.66 14.52
N MET A 210 9.89 -15.76 14.63
CA MET A 210 10.55 -16.12 15.89
C MET A 210 10.32 -15.08 16.98
N ILE A 211 10.29 -13.79 16.62
CA ILE A 211 9.95 -12.70 17.55
C ILE A 211 8.51 -12.84 18.03
N ARG A 212 7.57 -13.05 17.11
CA ARG A 212 6.15 -13.25 17.43
C ARG A 212 5.93 -14.50 18.30
N VAL A 213 6.61 -15.60 18.03
CA VAL A 213 6.54 -16.81 18.86
C VAL A 213 7.04 -16.53 20.29
N LYS A 214 8.14 -15.81 20.45
CA LYS A 214 8.66 -15.42 21.76
C LYS A 214 7.70 -14.48 22.52
N GLU A 215 7.03 -13.59 21.81
CA GLU A 215 6.07 -12.65 22.39
C GLU A 215 4.63 -13.22 22.55
N MET A 216 4.34 -14.37 21.94
CA MET A 216 3.01 -15.00 21.96
C MET A 216 2.47 -15.23 23.36
N PRO A 217 3.27 -15.73 24.34
CA PRO A 217 2.78 -15.84 25.72
C PRO A 217 2.39 -14.50 26.33
N ARG A 218 3.21 -13.46 26.11
CA ARG A 218 2.91 -12.08 26.58
C ARG A 218 1.65 -11.53 25.92
N MET A 219 1.49 -11.72 24.63
CA MET A 219 0.30 -11.30 23.89
C MET A 219 -0.95 -12.05 24.37
N PHE A 220 -0.85 -13.35 24.60
CA PHE A 220 -1.96 -14.16 25.12
C PHE A 220 -2.43 -13.67 26.47
N PHE A 221 -1.51 -13.43 27.40
CA PHE A 221 -1.83 -12.90 28.73
C PHE A 221 -2.34 -11.46 28.68
N ALA A 222 -1.78 -10.61 27.82
CA ALA A 222 -2.26 -9.24 27.61
C ALA A 222 -3.67 -9.22 27.01
N THR A 223 -3.94 -10.05 26.01
CA THR A 223 -5.28 -10.18 25.40
C THR A 223 -6.30 -10.71 26.38
N ARG A 224 -5.94 -11.72 27.19
CA ARG A 224 -6.82 -12.28 28.21
C ARG A 224 -7.11 -11.25 29.33
N ARG A 225 -6.14 -10.39 29.65
CA ARG A 225 -6.33 -9.28 30.61
C ARG A 225 -7.24 -8.20 30.02
N ALA A 226 -7.01 -7.82 28.74
CA ALA A 226 -7.82 -6.84 28.02
C ALA A 226 -9.28 -7.32 27.81
N LEU A 227 -9.49 -8.63 27.60
CA LEU A 227 -10.83 -9.21 27.48
C LEU A 227 -11.59 -9.27 28.82
N LYS A 228 -10.89 -9.25 29.95
CA LYS A 228 -11.50 -9.16 31.28
C LYS A 228 -11.81 -7.72 31.70
N ASP A 229 -11.18 -6.74 31.06
CA ASP A 229 -11.32 -5.33 31.35
C ASP A 229 -12.20 -4.69 30.27
N ASP A 230 -13.51 -4.62 30.50
CA ASP A 230 -14.49 -4.01 29.58
C ASP A 230 -14.25 -2.51 29.31
N ASN A 231 -13.29 -1.87 30.00
CA ASN A 231 -12.92 -0.48 29.81
C ASN A 231 -12.14 -0.21 28.52
N TRP A 232 -11.59 -1.22 27.82
CA TRP A 232 -10.89 -1.01 26.54
C TRP A 232 -11.82 -0.47 25.43
N LYS A 233 -13.14 -0.73 25.54
CA LYS A 233 -14.15 -0.20 24.61
C LYS A 233 -14.45 1.29 24.83
N LYS A 234 -14.04 1.86 25.95
CA LYS A 234 -14.41 3.21 26.37
C LYS A 234 -13.25 4.23 26.33
N THR A 235 -12.02 3.79 26.20
CA THR A 235 -10.85 4.68 26.21
C THR A 235 -10.32 4.90 24.80
N PRO A 236 -10.41 6.13 24.25
CA PRO A 236 -9.63 6.48 23.06
C PRO A 236 -8.16 6.32 23.43
N ARG A 237 -7.38 5.63 22.60
CA ARG A 237 -5.93 5.51 22.78
C ARG A 237 -5.31 6.91 22.71
N LYS A 238 -5.05 7.50 23.88
CA LYS A 238 -4.32 8.77 24.02
C LYS A 238 -2.82 8.65 23.70
N ASP A 239 -2.31 7.46 23.44
CA ASP A 239 -0.87 7.19 23.54
C ASP A 239 -0.09 7.33 22.23
N ASN A 240 -0.73 7.50 21.09
CA ASN A 240 0.00 7.69 19.84
C ASN A 240 0.46 9.15 19.57
N ALA A 241 0.05 10.10 20.40
CA ALA A 241 0.50 11.49 20.26
C ALA A 241 1.86 11.80 20.93
N ARG A 242 2.38 10.90 21.78
CA ARG A 242 3.59 11.17 22.57
C ARG A 242 4.91 10.71 21.97
N ASN A 243 4.90 9.96 20.89
CA ASN A 243 6.13 9.44 20.25
C ASN A 243 6.43 10.04 18.87
N ILE A 244 5.76 11.10 18.48
CA ILE A 244 6.29 11.93 17.39
C ILE A 244 7.38 12.78 18.04
N ARG A 245 8.63 12.32 17.95
CA ARG A 245 9.78 13.18 18.24
C ARG A 245 9.63 14.42 17.38
N PRO A 246 9.72 15.64 17.95
CA PRO A 246 9.70 16.84 17.14
C PRO A 246 10.84 16.73 16.12
N VAL A 247 10.51 16.91 14.86
CA VAL A 247 11.48 17.04 13.79
C VAL A 247 12.47 18.11 14.20
N HIS A 248 13.75 17.79 14.09
CA HIS A 248 14.86 18.60 14.55
C HIS A 248 14.67 20.10 14.25
N SER A 249 14.76 20.92 15.30
CA SER A 249 14.94 22.37 15.15
C SER A 249 16.29 22.60 14.49
N TYR A 250 16.29 23.14 13.28
CA TYR A 250 17.53 23.68 12.69
C TYR A 250 17.81 25.03 13.35
N GLN A 251 19.04 25.24 13.78
CA GLN A 251 19.55 26.57 14.14
C GLN A 251 19.96 27.26 12.83
N ASN A 252 19.53 28.51 12.64
CA ASN A 252 20.05 29.32 11.57
C ASN A 252 21.50 29.73 11.90
N GLU A 253 22.22 30.29 10.92
CA GLU A 253 23.62 30.72 11.08
C GLU A 253 23.85 31.73 12.21
N ASN A 254 22.77 32.29 12.77
CA ASN A 254 22.77 33.26 13.89
C ASN A 254 22.38 32.62 15.23
N GLY A 255 22.21 31.31 15.33
CA GLY A 255 21.96 30.60 16.60
C GLY A 255 20.54 30.70 17.16
N GLU A 256 19.57 31.25 16.41
CA GLU A 256 18.18 31.37 16.84
C GLU A 256 17.36 30.13 16.47
N LYS A 257 16.63 29.58 17.42
CA LYS A 257 15.70 28.48 17.23
C LYS A 257 14.42 28.99 16.56
N GLN A 258 14.27 28.80 15.26
CA GLN A 258 12.99 29.01 14.57
C GLN A 258 12.18 27.72 14.56
N GLN A 259 10.98 27.76 15.14
CA GLN A 259 9.92 26.80 14.85
C GLN A 259 9.31 27.19 13.51
N GLN A 260 9.66 26.48 12.45
CA GLN A 260 8.87 26.59 11.20
C GLN A 260 7.48 25.98 11.48
N PRO A 261 6.40 26.74 11.24
CA PRO A 261 5.09 26.14 11.09
C PRO A 261 5.15 25.18 9.91
N LEU A 262 4.45 24.04 10.01
CA LEU A 262 4.26 23.09 8.91
C LEU A 262 3.48 23.78 7.76
N THR A 263 4.12 24.68 7.05
CA THR A 263 3.62 25.29 5.83
C THR A 263 4.22 24.58 4.61
N GLY A 264 3.89 23.33 4.49
CA GLY A 264 3.89 22.60 3.23
C GLY A 264 2.47 22.50 2.66
N ALA A 265 1.57 23.36 3.09
CA ALA A 265 0.34 23.66 2.39
C ALA A 265 0.69 24.54 1.21
N SER A 266 1.07 23.96 0.06
CA SER A 266 0.87 24.60 -1.22
C SER A 266 -0.56 25.15 -1.21
N LYS A 267 -0.73 26.44 -1.54
CA LYS A 267 -2.02 27.13 -1.62
C LYS A 267 -3.04 26.18 -2.26
N LEU A 268 -4.03 25.78 -1.50
CA LEU A 268 -5.20 25.06 -2.01
C LEU A 268 -5.86 26.01 -3.02
N HIS A 269 -5.66 25.72 -4.29
CA HIS A 269 -6.45 26.33 -5.35
C HIS A 269 -7.93 26.00 -5.08
N THR A 270 -8.77 26.97 -5.16
CA THR A 270 -10.23 26.80 -5.06
C THR A 270 -10.71 25.89 -6.19
N ASN A 271 -11.83 25.18 -6.00
CA ASN A 271 -12.41 24.29 -7.00
C ASN A 271 -12.65 24.98 -8.37
N GLU A 272 -12.76 26.29 -8.40
CA GLU A 272 -12.91 27.09 -9.64
C GLU A 272 -11.60 27.22 -10.40
N GLU A 273 -10.47 27.39 -9.73
CA GLU A 273 -9.15 27.45 -10.38
C GLU A 273 -8.72 26.12 -11.02
N TRP A 274 -9.17 24.99 -10.46
CA TRP A 274 -8.95 23.68 -11.07
C TRP A 274 -9.78 23.45 -12.31
N LYS A 275 -11.06 23.89 -12.32
CA LYS A 275 -11.92 23.82 -13.52
C LYS A 275 -11.33 24.64 -14.67
N GLU A 276 -10.87 25.86 -14.43
CA GLU A 276 -10.22 26.69 -15.46
C GLU A 276 -8.93 26.08 -16.03
N LYS A 277 -8.15 25.37 -15.20
CA LYS A 277 -6.93 24.69 -15.67
C LYS A 277 -7.21 23.44 -16.49
N ILE A 278 -8.31 22.74 -16.24
CA ILE A 278 -8.74 21.58 -17.02
C ILE A 278 -9.25 22.05 -18.39
N ASP A 279 -10.05 23.10 -18.44
CA ASP A 279 -10.59 23.64 -19.70
C ASP A 279 -9.50 24.24 -20.61
N ARG A 280 -8.45 24.84 -20.05
CA ARG A 280 -7.30 25.35 -20.83
C ARG A 280 -6.37 24.28 -21.40
N LYS A 281 -6.43 23.02 -20.93
CA LYS A 281 -5.55 21.90 -21.39
C LYS A 281 -6.22 20.94 -22.35
N SER A 282 -7.48 21.15 -22.74
CA SER A 282 -8.18 20.33 -23.75
C SER A 282 -8.62 21.17 -24.94
N PRO A 283 -7.78 21.39 -25.95
CA PRO A 283 -8.27 21.85 -27.23
C PRO A 283 -8.78 20.65 -28.01
N ILE A 284 -9.98 20.15 -27.72
CA ILE A 284 -10.73 19.34 -28.67
C ILE A 284 -11.33 20.34 -29.67
N LYS A 285 -10.72 20.39 -30.83
CA LYS A 285 -11.27 21.06 -32.00
C LYS A 285 -12.66 20.46 -32.31
N GLN A 286 -13.68 21.25 -32.08
CA GLN A 286 -14.94 21.11 -32.80
C GLN A 286 -14.63 21.51 -34.25
N SER A 287 -14.50 20.55 -35.15
CA SER A 287 -14.57 20.80 -36.58
C SER A 287 -15.89 20.26 -37.09
N THR A 288 -16.80 21.19 -37.27
CA THR A 288 -17.71 21.29 -38.42
C THR A 288 -18.27 20.01 -39.01
N MET A 289 -19.50 19.68 -38.68
CA MET A 289 -20.45 19.12 -39.63
C MET A 289 -21.45 20.22 -40.02
N GLU A 290 -21.13 20.94 -41.09
CA GLU A 290 -22.11 21.64 -41.94
C GLU A 290 -21.69 21.40 -43.40
N SER A 291 -22.70 21.04 -44.20
CA SER A 291 -22.74 20.95 -45.65
C SER A 291 -22.19 19.65 -46.33
N ALA A 292 -23.02 18.69 -46.63
CA ALA A 292 -23.61 18.37 -47.93
C ALA A 292 -24.51 17.13 -47.80
#